data_658300ebe4f97b2e7ad654e2ccfe2228
#
_entry.id   658300ebe4f97b2e7ad654e2ccfe2228
#
_cell.length_a   1.000
_cell.length_b   1.000
_cell.length_c   1.000
_cell.angle_alpha   90.00
_cell.angle_beta   90.00
_cell.angle_gamma   90.00
#
_symmetry.space_group_name_H-M   'P 1'
#
loop_
_entity.id
_entity.type
_entity.pdbx_description
1 polymer ?
#
loop_
_entity_poly.entity_id
_entity_poly.type
_entity_poly.pdbx_seq_one_letter_code
_entity_poly.pdbx_strand_id
1 'polypeptide(L)'
;MSRAAGHLLVRAGDRLVGLPLDQVVEVLDPGAAFPVPSLEPAVRGVAIVRGRILPLVHLGALLDDTVCPPGRSETGVLVELAGRRLCLEVEAAESVHYGSGLPVPAGAALPWAAAVARTDGGLVPLLDLTALGARMLEATVA
;
A
#
# COMPACT_ATOMS: atom_id res chain seq x y z
N MET A 1 24.84 -9.05 -6.68
CA MET A 1 24.26 -8.55 -7.95
C MET A 1 23.00 -7.76 -7.61
N SER A 2 22.99 -6.49 -7.93
CA SER A 2 21.84 -5.66 -7.63
C SER A 2 20.75 -5.88 -8.69
N ARG A 3 19.52 -6.09 -8.25
CA ARG A 3 18.38 -6.05 -9.14
C ARG A 3 18.03 -4.60 -9.40
N ALA A 4 17.55 -4.32 -10.60
CA ALA A 4 16.92 -3.03 -10.85
C ALA A 4 15.75 -2.89 -9.87
N ALA A 5 15.67 -1.77 -9.18
CA ALA A 5 14.58 -1.51 -8.27
C ALA A 5 13.29 -1.40 -9.07
N GLY A 6 12.30 -2.19 -8.71
CA GLY A 6 11.00 -2.19 -9.35
C GLY A 6 9.90 -1.82 -8.38
N HIS A 7 8.88 -1.15 -8.89
CA HIS A 7 7.72 -0.73 -8.10
C HIS A 7 6.44 -0.97 -8.89
N LEU A 8 5.45 -1.53 -8.22
CA LEU A 8 4.10 -1.59 -8.76
C LEU A 8 3.43 -0.23 -8.54
N LEU A 9 3.02 0.44 -9.61
CA LEU A 9 2.33 1.71 -9.53
C LEU A 9 0.84 1.45 -9.35
N VAL A 10 0.31 1.97 -8.26
CA VAL A 10 -1.10 1.80 -7.91
C VAL A 10 -1.74 3.15 -7.66
N ARG A 11 -3.03 3.22 -7.90
CA ARG A 11 -3.82 4.40 -7.55
C ARG A 11 -4.35 4.23 -6.13
N ALA A 12 -3.90 5.12 -5.26
CA ALA A 12 -4.28 5.13 -3.85
C ALA A 12 -5.08 6.41 -3.57
N GLY A 13 -6.40 6.30 -3.55
CA GLY A 13 -7.26 7.47 -3.59
C GLY A 13 -7.17 8.11 -4.97
N ASP A 14 -6.83 9.38 -5.02
CA ASP A 14 -6.69 10.14 -6.25
C ASP A 14 -5.23 10.32 -6.70
N ARG A 15 -4.28 9.67 -6.02
CA ARG A 15 -2.86 9.79 -6.35
C ARG A 15 -2.27 8.45 -6.78
N LEU A 16 -1.21 8.52 -7.57
CA LEU A 16 -0.42 7.37 -7.97
C LEU A 16 0.77 7.22 -7.03
N VAL A 17 1.02 6.00 -6.55
CA VAL A 17 2.16 5.70 -5.67
C VAL A 17 2.79 4.39 -6.10
N GLY A 18 4.05 4.16 -5.71
CA GLY A 18 4.78 2.94 -6.02
C GLY A 18 4.96 2.03 -4.82
N LEU A 19 4.67 0.75 -4.99
CA LEU A 19 4.89 -0.28 -3.99
C LEU A 19 6.12 -1.09 -4.38
N PRO A 20 7.10 -1.30 -3.48
CA PRO A 20 8.27 -2.11 -3.81
C PRO A 20 7.89 -3.52 -4.26
N LEU A 21 8.36 -3.94 -5.44
CA LEU A 21 8.01 -5.26 -6.00
C LEU A 21 8.47 -6.42 -5.14
N ASP A 22 9.58 -6.27 -4.42
CA ASP A 22 10.09 -7.32 -3.55
C ASP A 22 9.19 -7.59 -2.35
N GLN A 23 8.25 -6.70 -2.06
CA GLN A 23 7.26 -6.87 -1.00
C GLN A 23 5.87 -7.21 -1.52
N VAL A 24 5.65 -7.13 -2.83
CA VAL A 24 4.37 -7.47 -3.45
C VAL A 24 4.31 -8.98 -3.73
N VAL A 25 3.29 -9.64 -3.22
CA VAL A 25 3.06 -11.07 -3.47
C VAL A 25 2.19 -11.25 -4.71
N GLU A 26 1.04 -10.60 -4.76
CA GLU A 26 0.15 -10.66 -5.91
C GLU A 26 -0.88 -9.53 -5.87
N VAL A 27 -1.50 -9.26 -7.01
CA VAL A 27 -2.67 -8.40 -7.13
C VAL A 27 -3.90 -9.28 -7.28
N LEU A 28 -4.94 -9.01 -6.50
CA LEU A 28 -6.14 -9.86 -6.46
C LEU A 28 -7.36 -9.05 -6.04
N ASP A 29 -8.53 -9.65 -6.16
CA ASP A 29 -9.75 -9.13 -5.53
C ASP A 29 -9.81 -9.70 -4.11
N PRO A 30 -9.79 -8.86 -3.07
CA PRO A 30 -9.78 -9.37 -1.70
C PRO A 30 -11.10 -9.98 -1.24
N GLY A 31 -12.16 -9.84 -2.03
CA GLY A 31 -13.47 -10.35 -1.66
C GLY A 31 -14.15 -9.51 -0.57
N ALA A 32 -15.02 -10.14 0.20
CA ALA A 32 -15.75 -9.44 1.25
C ALA A 32 -14.83 -9.04 2.40
N ALA A 33 -15.09 -7.85 2.95
CA ALA A 33 -14.40 -7.36 4.14
C ALA A 33 -15.30 -7.59 5.36
N PHE A 34 -14.70 -8.06 6.45
CA PHE A 34 -15.37 -8.28 7.71
C PHE A 34 -14.85 -7.26 8.72
N PRO A 35 -15.69 -6.33 9.18
CA PRO A 35 -15.24 -5.29 10.11
C PRO A 35 -14.71 -5.88 11.41
N VAL A 36 -13.62 -5.33 11.91
CA VAL A 36 -13.03 -5.68 13.20
C VAL A 36 -12.61 -4.39 13.92
N PRO A 37 -12.58 -4.39 15.26
CA PRO A 37 -12.04 -3.25 15.98
C PRO A 37 -10.58 -3.02 15.62
N SER A 38 -10.21 -1.76 15.34
CA SER A 38 -8.85 -1.38 15.03
C SER A 38 -8.60 0.05 15.48
N LEU A 39 -7.38 0.32 15.93
CA LEU A 39 -6.93 1.68 16.28
C LEU A 39 -6.54 2.49 15.04
N GLU A 40 -6.35 1.83 13.89
CA GLU A 40 -6.00 2.51 12.64
C GLU A 40 -7.26 2.69 11.78
N PRO A 41 -7.73 3.94 11.58
CA PRO A 41 -8.95 4.18 10.81
C PRO A 41 -8.91 3.71 9.35
N ALA A 42 -7.71 3.55 8.79
CA ALA A 42 -7.54 3.07 7.42
C ALA A 42 -7.78 1.56 7.29
N VAL A 43 -7.82 0.81 8.40
CA VAL A 43 -8.13 -0.62 8.38
C VAL A 43 -9.63 -0.79 8.17
N ARG A 44 -10.01 -1.37 7.03
CA ARG A 44 -11.42 -1.65 6.72
C ARG A 44 -11.95 -2.82 7.56
N GLY A 45 -11.07 -3.75 7.89
CA GLY A 45 -11.40 -4.96 8.60
C GLY A 45 -10.44 -6.07 8.20
N VAL A 46 -10.95 -7.28 8.08
CA VAL A 46 -10.19 -8.43 7.60
C VAL A 46 -10.84 -9.01 6.36
N ALA A 47 -10.02 -9.65 5.52
CA ALA A 47 -10.46 -10.39 4.35
C ALA A 47 -9.92 -11.82 4.44
N ILE A 48 -10.60 -12.76 3.81
CA ILE A 48 -10.12 -14.14 3.70
C ILE A 48 -9.46 -14.28 2.33
N VAL A 49 -8.13 -14.36 2.33
CA VAL A 49 -7.33 -14.44 1.11
C VAL A 49 -6.54 -15.74 1.13
N ARG A 50 -6.75 -16.58 0.12
CA ARG A 50 -6.05 -17.88 0.05
C ARG A 50 -6.23 -18.73 1.31
N GLY A 51 -7.43 -18.70 1.91
CA GLY A 51 -7.72 -19.44 3.13
C GLY A 51 -7.16 -18.85 4.41
N ARG A 52 -6.58 -17.65 4.35
CA ARG A 52 -6.02 -16.95 5.51
C ARG A 52 -6.78 -15.67 5.79
N ILE A 53 -6.92 -15.36 7.06
CA ILE A 53 -7.53 -14.10 7.51
C ILE A 53 -6.43 -13.06 7.57
N LEU A 54 -6.56 -12.01 6.77
CA LEU A 54 -5.57 -10.95 6.65
C LEU A 54 -6.21 -9.59 6.88
N PRO A 55 -5.47 -8.62 7.47
CA PRO A 55 -5.95 -7.25 7.53
C PRO A 55 -6.17 -6.70 6.12
N LEU A 56 -7.25 -5.96 5.92
CA LEU A 56 -7.55 -5.23 4.70
C LEU A 56 -7.48 -3.74 5.01
N VAL A 57 -6.52 -3.07 4.39
CA VAL A 57 -6.20 -1.67 4.69
C VAL A 57 -6.42 -0.84 3.42
N HIS A 58 -7.20 0.23 3.53
CA HIS A 58 -7.38 1.17 2.43
C HIS A 58 -6.13 2.05 2.33
N LEU A 59 -5.36 1.89 1.26
CA LEU A 59 -4.06 2.55 1.14
C LEU A 59 -4.19 4.07 1.10
N GLY A 60 -5.13 4.61 0.32
CA GLY A 60 -5.33 6.04 0.25
C GLY A 60 -5.65 6.66 1.62
N ALA A 61 -6.53 6.02 2.38
CA ALA A 61 -6.88 6.49 3.72
C ALA A 61 -5.69 6.42 4.67
N LEU A 62 -4.86 5.38 4.54
CA LEU A 62 -3.65 5.25 5.35
C LEU A 62 -2.67 6.40 5.09
N LEU A 63 -2.45 6.73 3.82
CA LEU A 63 -1.51 7.79 3.43
C LEU A 63 -2.02 9.19 3.83
N ASP A 64 -3.32 9.39 3.78
CA ASP A 64 -3.94 10.68 4.12
C ASP A 64 -4.35 10.77 5.58
N ASP A 65 -4.12 9.72 6.35
CA ASP A 65 -4.47 9.64 7.78
C ASP A 65 -5.97 9.90 8.00
N THR A 66 -6.79 9.25 7.18
CA THR A 66 -8.25 9.39 7.20
C THR A 66 -8.93 8.04 7.42
N VAL A 67 -10.25 8.07 7.58
CA VAL A 67 -11.08 6.87 7.71
C VAL A 67 -11.28 6.24 6.33
N CYS A 68 -11.40 4.91 6.27
CA CYS A 68 -11.77 4.21 5.05
C CYS A 68 -13.04 4.81 4.45
N PRO A 69 -13.05 5.11 3.13
CA PRO A 69 -14.28 5.53 2.47
C PRO A 69 -15.30 4.39 2.44
N PRO A 70 -16.61 4.71 2.36
CA PRO A 70 -17.62 3.69 2.14
C PRO A 70 -17.42 3.05 0.75
N GLY A 71 -17.78 1.79 0.67
CA GLY A 71 -17.62 1.04 -0.58
C GLY A 71 -16.20 0.47 -0.73
N ARG A 72 -16.16 -0.81 -1.05
CA ARG A 72 -14.91 -1.55 -1.19
C ARG A 72 -14.42 -1.50 -2.63
N SER A 73 -13.11 -1.35 -2.83
CA SER A 73 -12.48 -1.56 -4.14
C SER A 73 -12.36 -3.06 -4.43
N GLU A 74 -12.46 -3.43 -5.70
CA GLU A 74 -12.27 -4.81 -6.14
C GLU A 74 -10.78 -5.16 -6.34
N THR A 75 -9.88 -4.21 -6.17
CA THR A 75 -8.45 -4.42 -6.37
C THR A 75 -7.74 -4.34 -5.04
N GLY A 76 -7.00 -5.41 -4.72
CA GLY A 76 -6.12 -5.46 -3.57
C GLY A 76 -4.72 -5.88 -3.97
N VAL A 77 -3.73 -5.44 -3.23
CA VAL A 77 -2.35 -5.86 -3.38
C VAL A 77 -1.94 -6.60 -2.11
N LEU A 78 -1.68 -7.89 -2.26
CA LEU A 78 -1.18 -8.70 -1.15
C LEU A 78 0.31 -8.41 -1.00
N VAL A 79 0.70 -7.94 0.18
CA VAL A 79 2.09 -7.61 0.48
C VAL A 79 2.58 -8.42 1.68
N GLU A 80 3.87 -8.63 1.72
CA GLU A 80 4.53 -9.32 2.83
C GLU A 80 5.58 -8.40 3.44
N LEU A 81 5.43 -8.11 4.72
CA LEU A 81 6.28 -7.19 5.48
C LEU A 81 6.75 -7.90 6.74
N ALA A 82 8.06 -8.09 6.89
CA ALA A 82 8.66 -8.73 8.07
C ALA A 82 8.01 -10.08 8.40
N GLY A 83 7.76 -10.90 7.38
CA GLY A 83 7.15 -12.24 7.54
C GLY A 83 5.64 -12.23 7.74
N ARG A 84 5.01 -11.08 7.72
CA ARG A 84 3.55 -10.95 7.87
C ARG A 84 2.92 -10.45 6.59
N ARG A 85 1.72 -10.92 6.31
CA ARG A 85 0.97 -10.54 5.12
C ARG A 85 -0.20 -9.67 5.48
N LEU A 86 -0.49 -8.71 4.60
CA LEU A 86 -1.70 -7.90 4.66
C LEU A 86 -2.11 -7.52 3.24
N CYS A 87 -3.35 -7.12 3.08
CA CYS A 87 -3.89 -6.73 1.79
C CYS A 87 -4.11 -5.22 1.78
N LEU A 88 -3.50 -4.54 0.80
CA LEU A 88 -3.71 -3.11 0.58
C LEU A 88 -4.81 -2.94 -0.45
N GLU A 89 -5.91 -2.32 -0.06
CA GLU A 89 -6.98 -1.97 -0.98
C GLU A 89 -6.58 -0.72 -1.74
N VAL A 90 -6.63 -0.79 -3.07
CA VAL A 90 -6.27 0.30 -3.98
C VAL A 90 -7.37 0.50 -5.02
N GLU A 91 -7.44 1.66 -5.63
CA GLU A 91 -8.43 1.92 -6.67
C GLU A 91 -8.07 1.22 -7.98
N ALA A 92 -6.78 1.08 -8.27
CA ALA A 92 -6.31 0.34 -9.44
C ALA A 92 -4.82 0.00 -9.30
N ALA A 93 -4.41 -1.10 -9.91
CA ALA A 93 -3.00 -1.40 -10.18
C ALA A 93 -2.75 -1.06 -11.65
N GLU A 94 -1.84 -0.13 -11.93
CA GLU A 94 -1.72 0.42 -13.27
C GLU A 94 -0.55 -0.13 -14.08
N SER A 95 0.66 -0.13 -13.49
CA SER A 95 1.86 -0.50 -14.25
C SER A 95 3.01 -0.82 -13.31
N VAL A 96 4.11 -1.25 -13.88
CA VAL A 96 5.36 -1.47 -13.16
C VAL A 96 6.39 -0.47 -13.66
N HIS A 97 7.09 0.16 -12.72
CA HIS A 97 8.17 1.09 -13.01
C HIS A 97 9.49 0.47 -12.52
N TYR A 98 10.48 0.43 -13.39
CA TYR A 98 11.83 0.01 -13.04
C TYR A 98 12.77 1.22 -13.05
N GLY A 99 13.71 1.23 -12.15
CA GLY A 99 14.71 2.27 -12.09
C GLY A 99 14.94 2.77 -10.66
N SER A 100 15.96 3.58 -10.50
CA SER A 100 16.30 4.18 -9.22
C SER A 100 15.36 5.33 -8.90
N GLY A 101 15.00 5.45 -7.63
CA GLY A 101 14.26 6.60 -7.14
C GLY A 101 15.17 7.82 -6.99
N LEU A 102 14.56 8.97 -7.03
CA LEU A 102 15.20 10.24 -6.71
C LEU A 102 14.90 10.60 -5.25
N PRO A 103 15.76 11.41 -4.60
CA PRO A 103 15.47 11.87 -3.25
C PRO A 103 14.14 12.62 -3.18
N VAL A 104 13.42 12.47 -2.07
CA VAL A 104 12.20 13.21 -1.83
C VAL A 104 12.56 14.72 -1.77
N PRO A 105 11.85 15.57 -2.53
CA PRO A 105 12.14 17.01 -2.52
C PRO A 105 12.01 17.61 -1.13
N ALA A 106 12.90 18.51 -0.77
CA ALA A 106 12.84 19.24 0.49
C ALA A 106 11.53 20.04 0.57
N GLY A 107 10.87 19.96 1.72
CA GLY A 107 9.59 20.63 1.94
C GLY A 107 8.37 19.89 1.42
N ALA A 108 8.55 18.75 0.76
CA ALA A 108 7.43 17.90 0.38
C ALA A 108 6.84 17.20 1.62
N ALA A 109 5.51 17.23 1.75
CA ALA A 109 4.81 16.59 2.87
C ALA A 109 4.53 15.12 2.53
N LEU A 110 5.59 14.32 2.43
CA LEU A 110 5.51 12.91 2.05
C LEU A 110 6.26 12.05 3.07
N PRO A 111 5.79 11.97 4.34
CA PRO A 111 6.53 11.26 5.39
C PRO A 111 6.62 9.75 5.16
N TRP A 112 5.75 9.21 4.31
CA TRP A 112 5.67 7.79 3.98
C TRP A 112 6.44 7.44 2.71
N ALA A 113 7.06 8.38 2.04
CA ALA A 113 7.81 8.14 0.80
C ALA A 113 9.30 7.95 1.10
N ALA A 114 9.87 6.88 0.55
CA ALA A 114 11.31 6.65 0.61
C ALA A 114 12.05 7.41 -0.49
N ALA A 115 11.39 7.61 -1.64
CA ALA A 115 11.96 8.25 -2.82
C ALA A 115 10.81 8.71 -3.73
N VAL A 116 11.14 9.32 -4.85
CA VAL A 116 10.18 9.61 -5.92
C VAL A 116 10.70 9.07 -7.24
N ALA A 117 9.80 8.65 -8.11
CA ALA A 117 10.13 8.23 -9.47
C ALA A 117 9.64 9.27 -10.45
N ARG A 118 10.44 9.51 -11.49
CA ARG A 118 10.01 10.35 -12.61
C ARG A 118 9.32 9.47 -13.64
N THR A 119 8.08 9.79 -13.95
CA THR A 119 7.28 9.08 -14.97
C THR A 119 6.75 10.10 -15.97
N ASP A 120 6.15 9.60 -17.05
CA ASP A 120 5.54 10.48 -18.05
C ASP A 120 4.42 11.34 -17.46
N GLY A 121 3.77 10.87 -16.41
CA GLY A 121 2.72 11.58 -15.71
C GLY A 121 3.21 12.51 -14.58
N GLY A 122 4.54 12.63 -14.39
CA GLY A 122 5.13 13.46 -13.35
C GLY A 122 5.88 12.65 -12.30
N LEU A 123 6.00 13.19 -11.11
CA LEU A 123 6.70 12.52 -10.00
C LEU A 123 5.74 11.62 -9.24
N VAL A 124 6.15 10.38 -9.01
CA VAL A 124 5.37 9.38 -8.27
C VAL A 124 6.10 9.02 -6.99
N PRO A 125 5.49 9.20 -5.81
CA PRO A 125 6.11 8.78 -4.56
C PRO A 125 6.28 7.26 -4.51
N LEU A 126 7.44 6.81 -4.08
CA LEU A 126 7.74 5.40 -3.84
C LEU A 126 7.66 5.15 -2.35
N LEU A 127 6.79 4.25 -1.92
CA LEU A 127 6.46 4.07 -0.51
C LEU A 127 7.52 3.32 0.26
N ASP A 128 7.69 3.70 1.52
CA ASP A 128 8.37 2.90 2.52
C ASP A 128 7.31 2.04 3.22
N LEU A 129 7.06 0.84 2.67
CA LEU A 129 6.06 -0.07 3.23
C LEU A 129 6.45 -0.61 4.59
N THR A 130 7.75 -0.70 4.89
CA THR A 130 8.18 -1.21 6.19
C THR A 130 7.72 -0.29 7.31
N ALA A 131 7.90 1.01 7.15
CA ALA A 131 7.44 1.98 8.15
C ALA A 131 5.92 2.00 8.27
N LEU A 132 5.21 1.98 7.14
CA LEU A 132 3.75 1.93 7.15
C LEU A 132 3.22 0.64 7.74
N GLY A 133 3.86 -0.48 7.42
CA GLY A 133 3.46 -1.80 7.90
C GLY A 133 3.58 -1.95 9.40
N ALA A 134 4.63 -1.43 10.00
CA ALA A 134 4.81 -1.46 11.45
C ALA A 134 3.65 -0.76 12.15
N ARG A 135 3.25 0.41 11.66
CA ARG A 135 2.11 1.16 12.21
C ARG A 135 0.79 0.38 12.12
N MET A 136 0.53 -0.24 10.96
CA MET A 136 -0.69 -1.02 10.75
C MET A 136 -0.74 -2.27 11.60
N LEU A 137 0.35 -3.00 11.69
CA LEU A 137 0.41 -4.26 12.43
C LEU A 137 0.26 -4.03 13.93
N GLU A 138 0.83 -2.96 14.46
CA GLU A 138 0.64 -2.59 15.87
C GLU A 138 -0.83 -2.27 16.16
N ALA A 139 -1.51 -1.59 15.26
CA ALA A 139 -2.90 -1.19 15.43
C ALA A 139 -3.87 -2.38 15.39
N THR A 140 -3.50 -3.46 14.67
CA THR A 140 -4.38 -4.64 14.50
C THR A 140 -4.13 -5.75 15.53
N VAL A 141 -3.09 -5.62 16.35
CA VAL A 141 -2.72 -6.63 17.34
C VAL A 141 -3.35 -6.35 18.71
N ALA A 142 -4.08 -5.28 18.84
CA ALA A 142 -4.68 -4.91 20.12
C ALA A 142 -5.59 -6.00 20.71
#